data_d6fb9397ac0a1e2537b887d5df4d891c
#
_entry.id   d6fb9397ac0a1e2537b887d5df4d891c
#
_cell.length_a   1.000
_cell.length_b   1.000
_cell.length_c   1.000
_cell.angle_alpha   90.00
_cell.angle_beta   90.00
_cell.angle_gamma   90.00
#
_symmetry.space_group_name_H-M   'P 1'
#
loop_
_entity.id
_entity.type
_entity.pdbx_description
1 polymer ?
#
loop_
_entity_poly.entity_id
_entity_poly.type
_entity_poly.pdbx_seq_one_letter_code
_entity_poly.pdbx_strand_id
1 'polypeptide(L)'
;MSESNVNPQKPESDDRSAKKKARSHRFWFWVAVLFFVWWFNNYTLKTTKVQLTSDKLVSPIRIAVISDQHASKYGISNDSIFRKIDKAKPDMVAVLGDMYSRGSEWELVSKPVELIQELTDSGYPVYFVTGDHDYYGESVISKRYIEAVKNTGAHVLDYKCEYAELNGNRVQIIGIDNVVYSPTFDLTNEFAVDRGCYGILLAHIPNYEDFAQFGTDLTLCADTHGDMIQLPFDLGPVYDASRNHWFPQITSPDETVYDKGIFEYSGGNMFITSGIGASPVPIRFNNRPEVVIMDVEPK
;
A
#
# COMPACT_ATOMS: atom_id res chain seq x y z
N MET A 1 -26.31 -42.07 72.57
CA MET A 1 -25.69 -42.48 71.29
C MET A 1 -25.85 -41.29 70.35
N SER A 2 -24.80 -40.50 70.18
CA SER A 2 -24.81 -39.36 69.23
C SER A 2 -23.94 -39.76 68.03
N GLU A 3 -24.56 -39.95 66.87
CA GLU A 3 -23.85 -40.17 65.64
C GLU A 3 -23.27 -38.82 65.15
N SER A 4 -21.95 -38.77 65.10
CA SER A 4 -21.22 -37.63 64.48
C SER A 4 -21.24 -37.77 62.96
N ASN A 5 -21.98 -36.88 62.32
CA ASN A 5 -22.04 -36.75 60.88
C ASN A 5 -20.73 -36.14 60.35
N VAL A 6 -19.80 -36.98 59.87
CA VAL A 6 -18.56 -36.51 59.25
C VAL A 6 -18.89 -36.23 57.78
N ASN A 7 -18.91 -34.96 57.47
CA ASN A 7 -19.06 -34.47 56.09
C ASN A 7 -17.75 -34.74 55.31
N PRO A 8 -17.74 -35.51 54.22
CA PRO A 8 -16.51 -35.77 53.46
C PRO A 8 -16.02 -34.51 52.80
N GLN A 9 -14.93 -33.92 53.30
CA GLN A 9 -14.25 -32.82 52.62
C GLN A 9 -13.73 -33.31 51.27
N LYS A 10 -14.18 -32.66 50.19
CA LYS A 10 -13.71 -32.84 48.82
C LYS A 10 -12.21 -32.57 48.80
N PRO A 11 -11.35 -33.38 48.17
CA PRO A 11 -9.90 -33.21 48.25
C PRO A 11 -9.47 -31.90 47.56
N GLU A 12 -8.80 -31.03 48.25
CA GLU A 12 -8.29 -29.71 47.85
C GLU A 12 -7.33 -29.77 46.64
N SER A 13 -6.79 -30.94 46.32
CA SER A 13 -5.92 -31.23 45.18
C SER A 13 -6.68 -31.16 43.82
N ASP A 14 -7.95 -31.56 43.77
CA ASP A 14 -8.76 -31.58 42.53
C ASP A 14 -9.12 -30.16 42.08
N ASP A 15 -9.43 -29.27 43.00
CA ASP A 15 -9.79 -27.88 42.72
C ASP A 15 -8.57 -27.07 42.22
N ARG A 16 -7.37 -27.31 42.74
CA ARG A 16 -6.11 -26.71 42.28
C ARG A 16 -5.75 -27.16 40.87
N SER A 17 -5.94 -28.43 40.55
CA SER A 17 -5.70 -28.99 39.22
C SER A 17 -6.67 -28.41 38.18
N ALA A 18 -7.95 -28.32 38.49
CA ALA A 18 -8.97 -27.74 37.63
C ALA A 18 -8.72 -26.24 37.35
N LYS A 19 -8.35 -25.46 38.38
CA LYS A 19 -8.00 -24.03 38.25
C LYS A 19 -6.74 -23.83 37.38
N LYS A 20 -5.72 -24.67 37.53
CA LYS A 20 -4.49 -24.61 36.71
C LYS A 20 -4.80 -24.95 35.25
N LYS A 21 -5.63 -25.93 34.97
CA LYS A 21 -6.08 -26.32 33.63
C LYS A 21 -6.92 -25.18 32.97
N ALA A 22 -7.86 -24.61 33.71
CA ALA A 22 -8.66 -23.47 33.24
C ALA A 22 -7.81 -22.24 32.93
N ARG A 23 -6.80 -21.95 33.78
CA ARG A 23 -5.85 -20.82 33.53
C ARG A 23 -5.00 -21.07 32.29
N SER A 24 -4.56 -22.32 32.07
CA SER A 24 -3.83 -22.72 30.87
C SER A 24 -4.69 -22.55 29.59
N HIS A 25 -5.95 -23.02 29.60
CA HIS A 25 -6.84 -22.86 28.45
C HIS A 25 -7.09 -21.37 28.13
N ARG A 26 -7.32 -20.52 29.15
CA ARG A 26 -7.48 -19.08 28.95
C ARG A 26 -6.23 -18.43 28.37
N PHE A 27 -5.04 -18.82 28.78
CA PHE A 27 -3.78 -18.36 28.25
C PHE A 27 -3.67 -18.70 26.75
N TRP A 28 -3.87 -20.00 26.40
CA TRP A 28 -3.78 -20.43 25.00
C TRP A 28 -4.86 -19.82 24.11
N PHE A 29 -6.05 -19.58 24.65
CA PHE A 29 -7.10 -18.84 23.95
C PHE A 29 -6.63 -17.44 23.56
N TRP A 30 -6.04 -16.69 24.47
CA TRP A 30 -5.54 -15.34 24.18
C TRP A 30 -4.35 -15.36 23.21
N VAL A 31 -3.46 -16.35 23.32
CA VAL A 31 -2.37 -16.54 22.35
C VAL A 31 -2.93 -16.76 20.95
N ALA A 32 -3.95 -17.61 20.81
CA ALA A 32 -4.61 -17.85 19.52
C ALA A 32 -5.30 -16.59 18.97
N VAL A 33 -5.96 -15.81 19.82
CA VAL A 33 -6.57 -14.52 19.44
C VAL A 33 -5.51 -13.54 18.96
N LEU A 34 -4.42 -13.36 19.69
CA LEU A 34 -3.32 -12.46 19.30
C LEU A 34 -2.67 -12.91 18.00
N PHE A 35 -2.44 -14.22 17.83
CA PHE A 35 -1.93 -14.77 16.58
C PHE A 35 -2.88 -14.53 15.41
N PHE A 36 -4.20 -14.73 15.60
CA PHE A 36 -5.21 -14.46 14.57
C PHE A 36 -5.23 -12.97 14.19
N VAL A 37 -5.19 -12.05 15.16
CA VAL A 37 -5.15 -10.61 14.91
C VAL A 37 -3.90 -10.23 14.13
N TRP A 38 -2.74 -10.75 14.53
CA TRP A 38 -1.49 -10.53 13.82
C TRP A 38 -1.57 -11.07 12.39
N TRP A 39 -1.98 -12.34 12.21
CA TRP A 39 -2.13 -12.96 10.89
C TRP A 39 -3.11 -12.18 10.01
N PHE A 40 -4.26 -11.80 10.56
CA PHE A 40 -5.29 -11.05 9.83
C PHE A 40 -4.76 -9.70 9.32
N ASN A 41 -4.01 -8.97 10.13
CA ASN A 41 -3.48 -7.66 9.74
C ASN A 41 -2.33 -7.74 8.74
N ASN A 42 -1.59 -8.85 8.68
CA ASN A 42 -0.39 -8.95 7.85
C ASN A 42 -0.59 -9.78 6.57
N TYR A 43 -1.52 -10.75 6.58
CA TYR A 43 -1.67 -11.73 5.50
C TYR A 43 -3.05 -11.74 4.84
N THR A 44 -3.91 -10.77 5.15
CA THR A 44 -5.19 -10.63 4.45
C THR A 44 -5.24 -9.33 3.66
N LEU A 45 -5.42 -9.46 2.35
CA LEU A 45 -5.49 -8.33 1.43
C LEU A 45 -6.88 -7.69 1.46
N LYS A 46 -6.98 -6.37 1.71
CA LYS A 46 -8.23 -5.61 1.58
C LYS A 46 -8.33 -4.94 0.20
N THR A 47 -9.52 -4.50 -0.18
CA THR A 47 -9.72 -3.56 -1.26
C THR A 47 -10.16 -2.24 -0.66
N THR A 48 -9.36 -1.20 -0.84
CA THR A 48 -9.72 0.17 -0.44
C THR A 48 -10.36 0.86 -1.63
N LYS A 49 -11.54 1.46 -1.41
CA LYS A 49 -12.26 2.20 -2.44
C LYS A 49 -12.13 3.69 -2.18
N VAL A 50 -11.82 4.42 -3.22
CA VAL A 50 -11.69 5.89 -3.23
C VAL A 50 -12.61 6.44 -4.29
N GLN A 51 -13.33 7.52 -3.99
CA GLN A 51 -14.19 8.21 -4.95
C GLN A 51 -13.76 9.67 -5.04
N LEU A 52 -13.49 10.12 -6.25
CA LEU A 52 -13.14 11.50 -6.57
C LEU A 52 -14.08 12.00 -7.67
N THR A 53 -14.08 13.30 -7.89
CA THR A 53 -14.82 13.93 -8.99
C THR A 53 -13.93 14.94 -9.72
N SER A 54 -14.15 15.09 -11.04
CA SER A 54 -13.42 16.06 -11.85
C SER A 54 -14.33 16.65 -12.94
N ASP A 55 -14.20 17.95 -13.17
CA ASP A 55 -14.85 18.66 -14.29
C ASP A 55 -14.13 18.46 -15.64
N LYS A 56 -12.96 17.83 -15.64
CA LYS A 56 -12.17 17.51 -16.83
C LYS A 56 -12.53 16.17 -17.48
N LEU A 57 -13.34 15.36 -16.82
CA LEU A 57 -13.79 14.06 -17.35
C LEU A 57 -15.16 14.17 -18.00
N VAL A 58 -15.36 13.42 -19.09
CA VAL A 58 -16.65 13.27 -19.76
C VAL A 58 -17.34 11.95 -19.42
N SER A 59 -16.59 10.98 -18.90
CA SER A 59 -17.07 9.67 -18.44
C SER A 59 -16.21 9.21 -17.25
N PRO A 60 -16.74 8.32 -16.38
CA PRO A 60 -15.98 7.81 -15.26
C PRO A 60 -14.72 7.07 -15.69
N ILE A 61 -13.64 7.20 -14.91
CA ILE A 61 -12.44 6.37 -15.03
C ILE A 61 -12.19 5.63 -13.73
N ARG A 62 -11.76 4.38 -13.85
CA ARG A 62 -11.40 3.52 -12.72
C ARG A 62 -9.93 3.17 -12.77
N ILE A 63 -9.22 3.45 -11.69
CA ILE A 63 -7.79 3.21 -11.54
C ILE A 63 -7.58 2.17 -10.45
N ALA A 64 -6.85 1.09 -10.75
CA ALA A 64 -6.32 0.21 -9.70
C ALA A 64 -4.91 0.67 -9.34
N VAL A 65 -4.61 0.74 -8.04
CA VAL A 65 -3.27 1.12 -7.55
C VAL A 65 -2.71 0.01 -6.69
N ILE A 66 -1.49 -0.39 -6.98
CA ILE A 66 -0.70 -1.34 -6.20
C ILE A 66 0.72 -0.80 -6.01
N SER A 67 1.33 -1.11 -4.87
CA SER A 67 2.70 -0.74 -4.54
C SER A 67 3.25 -1.59 -3.40
N ASP A 68 4.53 -1.45 -3.14
CA ASP A 68 5.21 -1.99 -1.95
C ASP A 68 4.89 -3.47 -1.73
N GLN A 69 4.90 -4.28 -2.78
CA GLN A 69 4.64 -5.71 -2.64
C GLN A 69 5.73 -6.38 -1.81
N HIS A 70 6.98 -5.89 -1.94
CA HIS A 70 8.15 -6.48 -1.30
C HIS A 70 8.11 -8.01 -1.37
N ALA A 71 7.96 -8.51 -2.58
CA ALA A 71 7.69 -9.91 -2.87
C ALA A 71 8.51 -10.85 -2.00
N SER A 72 7.82 -11.70 -1.27
CA SER A 72 8.43 -12.63 -0.32
C SER A 72 7.87 -14.04 -0.51
N LYS A 73 8.52 -15.02 0.10
CA LYS A 73 8.09 -16.42 0.01
C LYS A 73 6.71 -16.65 0.63
N TYR A 74 6.37 -15.90 1.68
CA TYR A 74 5.14 -16.07 2.46
C TYR A 74 4.24 -14.82 2.42
N GLY A 75 4.48 -13.90 1.49
CA GLY A 75 3.67 -12.69 1.33
C GLY A 75 2.31 -12.93 0.68
N ILE A 76 1.64 -11.84 0.36
CA ILE A 76 0.40 -11.88 -0.42
C ILE A 76 0.69 -12.43 -1.81
N SER A 77 -0.10 -13.41 -2.27
CA SER A 77 0.11 -14.05 -3.57
C SER A 77 -0.35 -13.15 -4.72
N ASN A 78 0.35 -13.24 -5.86
CA ASN A 78 -0.02 -12.55 -7.10
C ASN A 78 -1.46 -12.83 -7.51
N ASP A 79 -1.91 -14.08 -7.43
CA ASP A 79 -3.27 -14.50 -7.73
C ASP A 79 -4.33 -13.79 -6.85
N SER A 80 -4.02 -13.51 -5.57
CA SER A 80 -4.92 -12.72 -4.71
C SER A 80 -4.98 -11.25 -5.12
N ILE A 81 -3.86 -10.68 -5.57
CA ILE A 81 -3.77 -9.29 -6.05
C ILE A 81 -4.52 -9.20 -7.38
N PHE A 82 -4.15 -10.05 -8.34
CA PHE A 82 -4.77 -10.10 -9.67
C PHE A 82 -6.29 -10.22 -9.59
N ARG A 83 -6.83 -11.20 -8.84
CA ARG A 83 -8.29 -11.38 -8.68
C ARG A 83 -9.01 -10.14 -8.15
N LYS A 84 -8.38 -9.35 -7.28
CA LYS A 84 -8.99 -8.10 -6.78
C LYS A 84 -9.02 -7.02 -7.86
N ILE A 85 -7.96 -6.89 -8.63
CA ILE A 85 -7.87 -5.96 -9.76
C ILE A 85 -8.86 -6.38 -10.85
N ASP A 86 -8.82 -7.64 -11.28
CA ASP A 86 -9.69 -8.17 -12.34
C ASP A 86 -11.17 -8.08 -11.97
N LYS A 87 -11.53 -8.33 -10.71
CA LYS A 87 -12.91 -8.13 -10.24
C LYS A 87 -13.38 -6.69 -10.34
N ALA A 88 -12.48 -5.72 -10.19
CA ALA A 88 -12.82 -4.29 -10.26
C ALA A 88 -12.92 -3.79 -11.70
N LYS A 89 -12.30 -4.47 -12.68
CA LYS A 89 -12.28 -4.08 -14.10
C LYS A 89 -11.81 -2.62 -14.28
N PRO A 90 -10.60 -2.27 -13.87
CA PRO A 90 -10.10 -0.91 -14.00
C PRO A 90 -9.80 -0.55 -15.46
N ASP A 91 -9.82 0.74 -15.78
CA ASP A 91 -9.40 1.28 -17.08
C ASP A 91 -7.87 1.36 -17.19
N MET A 92 -7.17 1.42 -16.04
CA MET A 92 -5.70 1.32 -15.95
C MET A 92 -5.26 0.77 -14.58
N VAL A 93 -4.03 0.27 -14.54
CA VAL A 93 -3.36 -0.15 -13.30
C VAL A 93 -2.10 0.70 -13.11
N ALA A 94 -2.01 1.39 -11.97
CA ALA A 94 -0.82 2.10 -11.53
C ALA A 94 0.00 1.23 -10.56
N VAL A 95 1.27 1.01 -10.88
CA VAL A 95 2.24 0.27 -10.05
C VAL A 95 3.30 1.26 -9.59
N LEU A 96 3.31 1.57 -8.29
CA LEU A 96 4.09 2.67 -7.74
C LEU A 96 5.43 2.25 -7.12
N GLY A 97 5.99 1.15 -7.56
CA GLY A 97 7.32 0.71 -7.14
C GLY A 97 7.37 -0.13 -5.87
N ASP A 98 8.59 -0.43 -5.43
CA ASP A 98 8.95 -1.30 -4.30
C ASP A 98 8.28 -2.68 -4.37
N MET A 99 8.26 -3.24 -5.58
CA MET A 99 7.61 -4.51 -5.81
C MET A 99 8.42 -5.70 -5.29
N TYR A 100 9.72 -5.52 -5.05
CA TYR A 100 10.59 -6.48 -4.36
C TYR A 100 11.50 -5.79 -3.36
N SER A 101 12.07 -6.52 -2.40
CA SER A 101 13.00 -5.95 -1.42
C SER A 101 14.43 -5.99 -1.93
N ARG A 102 15.19 -4.92 -1.68
CA ARG A 102 16.62 -4.82 -2.02
C ARG A 102 17.39 -6.03 -1.48
N GLY A 103 18.23 -6.63 -2.32
CA GLY A 103 19.01 -7.82 -1.97
C GLY A 103 18.27 -9.16 -2.14
N SER A 104 17.05 -9.15 -2.65
CA SER A 104 16.31 -10.38 -2.94
C SER A 104 16.94 -11.15 -4.09
N GLU A 105 16.85 -12.48 -4.02
CA GLU A 105 17.18 -13.39 -5.12
C GLU A 105 16.18 -13.25 -6.27
N TRP A 106 16.63 -13.60 -7.50
CA TRP A 106 15.80 -13.45 -8.70
C TRP A 106 14.44 -14.19 -8.61
N GLU A 107 14.38 -15.31 -7.91
CA GLU A 107 13.12 -16.05 -7.69
C GLU A 107 12.03 -15.19 -7.03
N LEU A 108 12.41 -14.26 -6.15
CA LEU A 108 11.48 -13.32 -5.52
C LEU A 108 11.25 -12.09 -6.39
N VAL A 109 12.32 -11.61 -7.05
CA VAL A 109 12.26 -10.43 -7.93
C VAL A 109 11.40 -10.69 -9.18
N SER A 110 11.33 -11.93 -9.68
CA SER A 110 10.49 -12.27 -10.83
C SER A 110 8.98 -12.29 -10.52
N LYS A 111 8.57 -12.46 -9.26
CA LYS A 111 7.14 -12.53 -8.90
C LYS A 111 6.35 -11.29 -9.30
N PRO A 112 6.78 -10.05 -9.00
CA PRO A 112 6.07 -8.87 -9.49
C PRO A 112 6.08 -8.75 -11.02
N VAL A 113 7.13 -9.21 -11.70
CA VAL A 113 7.14 -9.26 -13.17
C VAL A 113 6.04 -10.18 -13.69
N GLU A 114 5.88 -11.37 -13.07
CA GLU A 114 4.81 -12.31 -13.40
C GLU A 114 3.41 -11.70 -13.19
N LEU A 115 3.20 -10.94 -12.10
CA LEU A 115 1.94 -10.23 -11.86
C LEU A 115 1.68 -9.16 -12.92
N ILE A 116 2.70 -8.35 -13.26
CA ILE A 116 2.56 -7.30 -14.28
C ILE A 116 2.29 -7.94 -15.64
N GLN A 117 2.96 -9.05 -15.99
CA GLN A 117 2.70 -9.79 -17.22
C GLN A 117 1.25 -10.31 -17.28
N GLU A 118 0.75 -10.89 -16.18
CA GLU A 118 -0.64 -11.39 -16.12
C GLU A 118 -1.66 -10.25 -16.30
N LEU A 119 -1.38 -9.07 -15.75
CA LEU A 119 -2.21 -7.88 -15.93
C LEU A 119 -2.20 -7.39 -17.38
N THR A 120 -1.03 -7.27 -18.01
CA THR A 120 -0.90 -6.83 -19.40
C THR A 120 -1.50 -7.84 -20.38
N ASP A 121 -1.28 -9.15 -20.18
CA ASP A 121 -1.88 -10.24 -20.98
C ASP A 121 -3.41 -10.26 -20.87
N SER A 122 -3.96 -9.79 -19.74
CA SER A 122 -5.40 -9.64 -19.53
C SER A 122 -5.98 -8.35 -20.16
N GLY A 123 -5.12 -7.55 -20.82
CA GLY A 123 -5.51 -6.35 -21.56
C GLY A 123 -5.61 -5.07 -20.73
N TYR A 124 -5.12 -5.08 -19.49
CA TYR A 124 -5.06 -3.85 -18.68
C TYR A 124 -3.86 -3.01 -19.08
N PRO A 125 -4.02 -1.69 -19.39
CA PRO A 125 -2.89 -0.76 -19.46
C PRO A 125 -2.23 -0.64 -18.08
N VAL A 126 -0.95 -1.02 -18.00
CA VAL A 126 -0.18 -0.96 -16.75
C VAL A 126 0.85 0.15 -16.84
N TYR A 127 0.80 1.11 -15.92
CA TYR A 127 1.76 2.21 -15.78
C TYR A 127 2.60 1.98 -14.53
N PHE A 128 3.91 1.96 -14.71
CA PHE A 128 4.87 1.58 -13.67
C PHE A 128 5.88 2.71 -13.43
N VAL A 129 6.15 3.01 -12.17
CA VAL A 129 7.29 3.80 -11.72
C VAL A 129 8.10 3.01 -10.70
N THR A 130 9.40 3.27 -10.63
CA THR A 130 10.30 2.60 -9.68
C THR A 130 10.22 3.20 -8.28
N GLY A 131 10.37 2.33 -7.27
CA GLY A 131 10.66 2.70 -5.90
C GLY A 131 12.16 2.62 -5.58
N ASP A 132 12.52 2.90 -4.33
CA ASP A 132 13.92 2.92 -3.90
C ASP A 132 14.53 1.52 -3.76
N HIS A 133 13.69 0.49 -3.61
CA HIS A 133 14.12 -0.90 -3.64
C HIS A 133 14.27 -1.45 -5.07
N ASP A 134 13.50 -0.96 -6.02
CA ASP A 134 13.53 -1.42 -7.41
C ASP A 134 14.76 -0.89 -8.15
N TYR A 135 15.20 0.33 -7.85
CA TYR A 135 16.36 0.95 -8.46
C TYR A 135 17.38 1.38 -7.40
N TYR A 136 18.51 0.73 -7.37
CA TYR A 136 19.65 1.12 -6.54
C TYR A 136 20.97 0.99 -7.31
N GLY A 137 21.39 2.09 -7.89
CA GLY A 137 22.67 2.24 -8.57
C GLY A 137 22.87 1.25 -9.73
N GLU A 138 24.09 0.72 -9.86
CA GLU A 138 24.51 -0.17 -10.95
C GLU A 138 24.17 -1.66 -10.74
N SER A 139 23.19 -1.97 -9.88
CA SER A 139 22.78 -3.35 -9.58
C SER A 139 22.34 -4.09 -10.84
N VAL A 140 22.95 -5.26 -11.09
CA VAL A 140 22.58 -6.16 -12.20
C VAL A 140 21.14 -6.66 -12.06
N ILE A 141 20.70 -6.93 -10.83
CA ILE A 141 19.34 -7.40 -10.55
C ILE A 141 18.33 -6.28 -10.86
N SER A 142 18.60 -5.05 -10.43
CA SER A 142 17.78 -3.89 -10.71
C SER A 142 17.58 -3.64 -12.20
N LYS A 143 18.70 -3.60 -12.96
CA LYS A 143 18.65 -3.44 -14.43
C LYS A 143 17.85 -4.56 -15.10
N ARG A 144 18.09 -5.81 -14.69
CA ARG A 144 17.36 -6.98 -15.22
C ARG A 144 15.86 -6.91 -14.88
N TYR A 145 15.51 -6.43 -13.70
CA TYR A 145 14.12 -6.26 -13.27
C TYR A 145 13.39 -5.24 -14.14
N ILE A 146 13.95 -4.04 -14.28
CA ILE A 146 13.35 -2.97 -15.10
C ILE A 146 13.20 -3.41 -16.56
N GLU A 147 14.20 -4.11 -17.11
CA GLU A 147 14.11 -4.67 -18.46
C GLU A 147 13.00 -5.73 -18.55
N ALA A 148 12.88 -6.61 -17.56
CA ALA A 148 11.82 -7.62 -17.51
C ALA A 148 10.43 -6.96 -17.42
N VAL A 149 10.25 -5.91 -16.61
CA VAL A 149 9.00 -5.13 -16.55
C VAL A 149 8.69 -4.50 -17.92
N LYS A 150 9.65 -3.86 -18.58
CA LYS A 150 9.45 -3.32 -19.95
C LYS A 150 9.00 -4.39 -20.95
N ASN A 151 9.56 -5.59 -20.85
CA ASN A 151 9.22 -6.69 -21.75
C ASN A 151 7.80 -7.27 -21.53
N THR A 152 7.13 -6.96 -20.42
CA THR A 152 5.71 -7.32 -20.21
C THR A 152 4.75 -6.48 -21.05
N GLY A 153 5.22 -5.39 -21.64
CA GLY A 153 4.37 -4.40 -22.32
C GLY A 153 3.84 -3.30 -21.38
N ALA A 154 4.26 -3.27 -20.12
CA ALA A 154 3.93 -2.17 -19.21
C ALA A 154 4.63 -0.87 -19.62
N HIS A 155 3.94 0.27 -19.43
CA HIS A 155 4.48 1.61 -19.64
C HIS A 155 5.36 1.99 -18.45
N VAL A 156 6.69 1.87 -18.59
CA VAL A 156 7.64 2.30 -17.57
C VAL A 156 7.86 3.80 -17.71
N LEU A 157 7.37 4.55 -16.73
CA LEU A 157 7.30 6.01 -16.77
C LEU A 157 8.38 6.69 -15.91
N ASP A 158 9.47 6.00 -15.61
CA ASP A 158 10.56 6.64 -14.89
C ASP A 158 11.02 7.89 -15.64
N TYR A 159 10.71 9.06 -15.07
CA TYR A 159 10.98 10.37 -15.67
C TYR A 159 10.38 10.55 -17.07
N LYS A 160 9.08 10.26 -17.22
CA LYS A 160 8.37 10.37 -18.50
C LYS A 160 6.96 10.90 -18.36
N CYS A 161 6.46 11.44 -19.46
CA CYS A 161 5.07 11.84 -19.63
C CYS A 161 4.47 11.14 -20.84
N GLU A 162 3.32 10.51 -20.66
CA GLU A 162 2.53 9.89 -21.73
C GLU A 162 1.07 10.37 -21.67
N TYR A 163 0.36 10.21 -22.78
CA TYR A 163 -1.08 10.45 -22.86
C TYR A 163 -1.80 9.13 -23.14
N ALA A 164 -2.86 8.89 -22.40
CA ALA A 164 -3.73 7.73 -22.56
C ALA A 164 -5.15 8.14 -22.90
N GLU A 165 -5.83 7.29 -23.67
CA GLU A 165 -7.29 7.35 -23.85
C GLU A 165 -7.93 6.35 -22.91
N LEU A 166 -8.55 6.83 -21.82
CA LEU A 166 -9.20 6.01 -20.80
C LEU A 166 -10.70 6.29 -20.83
N ASN A 167 -11.46 5.29 -21.23
CA ASN A 167 -12.93 5.37 -21.30
C ASN A 167 -13.44 6.65 -22.00
N GLY A 168 -12.78 7.04 -23.12
CA GLY A 168 -13.12 8.23 -23.90
C GLY A 168 -12.62 9.57 -23.34
N ASN A 169 -11.79 9.53 -22.29
CA ASN A 169 -11.10 10.70 -21.76
C ASN A 169 -9.63 10.68 -22.16
N ARG A 170 -9.10 11.82 -22.60
CA ARG A 170 -7.66 12.00 -22.74
C ARG A 170 -7.08 12.32 -21.37
N VAL A 171 -6.14 11.50 -20.91
CA VAL A 171 -5.50 11.61 -19.59
C VAL A 171 -4.01 11.78 -19.78
N GLN A 172 -3.42 12.77 -19.12
CA GLN A 172 -1.96 12.92 -19.02
C GLN A 172 -1.44 12.10 -17.84
N ILE A 173 -0.46 11.23 -18.07
CA ILE A 173 0.15 10.42 -17.03
C ILE A 173 1.64 10.76 -17.00
N ILE A 174 2.09 11.31 -15.87
CA ILE A 174 3.47 11.68 -15.62
C ILE A 174 4.02 10.72 -14.59
N GLY A 175 5.19 10.14 -14.83
CA GLY A 175 5.89 9.32 -13.85
C GLY A 175 7.25 9.91 -13.51
N ILE A 176 7.59 9.87 -12.23
CA ILE A 176 8.92 10.20 -11.74
C ILE A 176 9.51 9.00 -11.01
N ASP A 177 10.81 8.75 -11.22
CA ASP A 177 11.52 7.70 -10.53
C ASP A 177 12.06 8.17 -9.17
N ASN A 178 12.45 7.21 -8.34
CA ASN A 178 13.03 7.49 -7.02
C ASN A 178 14.38 8.23 -7.11
N VAL A 179 15.14 8.07 -8.21
CA VAL A 179 16.47 8.66 -8.37
C VAL A 179 16.37 10.16 -8.62
N VAL A 180 15.32 10.59 -9.30
CA VAL A 180 15.07 12.01 -9.64
C VAL A 180 14.48 12.76 -8.45
N TYR A 181 13.99 12.05 -7.45
CA TYR A 181 13.49 12.62 -6.22
C TYR A 181 14.64 13.22 -5.39
N SER A 182 14.92 14.47 -5.64
CA SER A 182 15.92 15.27 -4.94
C SER A 182 15.26 16.53 -4.39
N PRO A 183 15.65 17.05 -3.22
CA PRO A 183 15.18 18.35 -2.74
C PRO A 183 15.43 19.51 -3.69
N THR A 184 16.32 19.32 -4.67
CA THR A 184 16.64 20.31 -5.72
C THR A 184 15.94 20.02 -7.05
N PHE A 185 15.16 18.93 -7.14
CA PHE A 185 14.43 18.59 -8.35
C PHE A 185 13.18 19.45 -8.47
N ASP A 186 13.07 20.20 -9.56
CA ASP A 186 11.95 21.06 -9.83
C ASP A 186 11.08 20.47 -10.94
N LEU A 187 10.00 19.80 -10.54
CA LEU A 187 9.02 19.19 -11.46
C LEU A 187 8.48 20.19 -12.48
N THR A 188 8.31 21.47 -12.10
CA THR A 188 7.71 22.49 -12.95
C THR A 188 8.62 22.90 -14.11
N ASN A 189 9.92 22.70 -13.99
CA ASN A 189 10.88 22.93 -15.06
C ASN A 189 11.00 21.75 -16.03
N GLU A 190 10.64 20.54 -15.59
CA GLU A 190 10.83 19.31 -16.36
C GLU A 190 9.57 18.86 -17.08
N PHE A 191 8.41 19.05 -16.45
CA PHE A 191 7.13 18.65 -17.03
C PHE A 191 6.12 19.79 -16.99
N ALA A 192 5.32 19.90 -18.05
CA ALA A 192 4.17 20.79 -18.11
C ALA A 192 2.89 20.00 -17.84
N VAL A 193 2.09 20.46 -16.86
CA VAL A 193 0.75 19.93 -16.63
C VAL A 193 -0.20 20.45 -17.70
N ASP A 194 -0.78 19.53 -18.49
CA ASP A 194 -1.80 19.87 -19.49
C ASP A 194 -3.13 20.15 -18.80
N ARG A 195 -3.49 21.43 -18.69
CA ARG A 195 -4.74 21.86 -18.03
C ARG A 195 -6.01 21.51 -18.84
N GLY A 196 -5.84 21.06 -20.08
CA GLY A 196 -6.94 20.67 -20.98
C GLY A 196 -7.41 19.21 -20.81
N CYS A 197 -6.74 18.41 -19.99
CA CYS A 197 -7.10 17.04 -19.69
C CYS A 197 -6.88 16.71 -18.22
N TYR A 198 -7.35 15.53 -17.79
CA TYR A 198 -7.10 15.06 -16.42
C TYR A 198 -5.65 14.62 -16.29
N GLY A 199 -4.93 15.19 -15.33
CA GLY A 199 -3.51 14.94 -15.10
C GLY A 199 -3.27 14.04 -13.91
N ILE A 200 -2.51 12.96 -14.10
CA ILE A 200 -2.11 12.01 -13.05
C ILE A 200 -0.58 12.04 -12.92
N LEU A 201 -0.08 12.25 -11.71
CA LEU A 201 1.33 12.06 -11.36
C LEU A 201 1.49 10.73 -10.62
N LEU A 202 2.41 9.89 -11.08
CA LEU A 202 2.84 8.68 -10.40
C LEU A 202 4.20 8.91 -9.78
N ALA A 203 4.30 8.75 -8.46
CA ALA A 203 5.54 8.88 -7.70
C ALA A 203 5.57 7.82 -6.60
N HIS A 204 6.74 7.29 -6.28
CA HIS A 204 6.85 6.35 -5.16
C HIS A 204 6.80 7.10 -3.82
N ILE A 205 7.74 8.01 -3.60
CA ILE A 205 7.89 8.75 -2.35
C ILE A 205 6.97 9.97 -2.33
N PRO A 206 6.14 10.17 -1.28
CA PRO A 206 5.27 11.33 -1.20
C PRO A 206 6.06 12.62 -0.88
N ASN A 207 5.77 13.71 -1.60
CA ASN A 207 6.23 15.06 -1.31
C ASN A 207 5.08 16.04 -1.54
N TYR A 208 4.30 16.28 -0.51
CA TYR A 208 3.07 17.07 -0.62
C TYR A 208 3.32 18.48 -1.13
N GLU A 209 4.35 19.16 -0.63
CA GLU A 209 4.62 20.56 -0.96
C GLU A 209 4.95 20.75 -2.45
N ASP A 210 5.85 19.92 -2.98
CA ASP A 210 6.26 19.99 -4.38
C ASP A 210 5.13 19.54 -5.31
N PHE A 211 4.39 18.48 -4.94
CA PHE A 211 3.28 17.97 -5.76
C PHE A 211 2.09 18.91 -5.76
N ALA A 212 1.80 19.59 -4.64
CA ALA A 212 0.79 20.62 -4.56
C ALA A 212 1.16 21.84 -5.41
N GLN A 213 2.43 22.22 -5.46
CA GLN A 213 2.93 23.29 -6.32
C GLN A 213 2.88 22.89 -7.80
N PHE A 214 3.25 21.67 -8.14
CA PHE A 214 3.16 21.13 -9.50
C PHE A 214 1.72 21.06 -9.99
N GLY A 215 0.78 20.60 -9.15
CA GLY A 215 -0.65 20.77 -9.29
C GLY A 215 -1.27 19.91 -10.40
N THR A 216 -0.98 18.61 -10.45
CA THR A 216 -1.78 17.63 -11.19
C THR A 216 -3.13 17.44 -10.51
N ASP A 217 -4.14 16.92 -11.23
CA ASP A 217 -5.46 16.65 -10.66
C ASP A 217 -5.42 15.52 -9.64
N LEU A 218 -4.54 14.54 -9.87
CA LEU A 218 -4.31 13.41 -8.99
C LEU A 218 -2.82 13.08 -8.93
N THR A 219 -2.29 12.93 -7.72
CA THR A 219 -0.97 12.35 -7.47
C THR A 219 -1.13 11.04 -6.72
N LEU A 220 -0.48 9.97 -7.18
CA LEU A 220 -0.50 8.65 -6.55
C LEU A 220 0.88 8.36 -5.96
N CYS A 221 0.93 8.10 -4.65
CA CYS A 221 2.14 7.82 -3.89
C CYS A 221 2.05 6.54 -3.04
N ALA A 222 3.20 6.11 -2.52
CA ALA A 222 3.41 4.90 -1.74
C ALA A 222 4.48 5.09 -0.65
N ASP A 223 5.44 4.17 -0.50
CA ASP A 223 6.64 4.20 0.37
C ASP A 223 6.39 4.13 1.88
N THR A 224 5.49 4.92 2.39
CA THR A 224 5.22 5.05 3.84
C THR A 224 4.71 3.78 4.50
N HIS A 225 4.18 2.82 3.73
CA HIS A 225 3.45 1.65 4.25
C HIS A 225 2.32 2.00 5.23
N GLY A 226 1.85 3.26 5.24
CA GLY A 226 0.94 3.80 6.24
C GLY A 226 1.51 3.67 7.65
N ASP A 227 2.82 3.87 7.80
CA ASP A 227 3.58 3.75 9.06
C ASP A 227 3.30 2.44 9.84
N MET A 228 2.97 1.36 9.13
CA MET A 228 2.80 -0.03 9.61
C MET A 228 1.75 -0.22 10.72
N ILE A 229 1.81 0.52 11.82
CA ILE A 229 0.96 0.38 13.02
C ILE A 229 0.10 1.62 13.19
N GLN A 230 -1.20 1.45 12.98
CA GLN A 230 -2.19 2.51 13.15
C GLN A 230 -2.95 2.37 14.46
N LEU A 231 -3.15 3.46 15.15
CA LEU A 231 -4.04 3.52 16.29
C LEU A 231 -5.51 3.36 15.85
N PRO A 232 -6.38 2.79 16.69
CA PRO A 232 -7.82 2.76 16.41
C PRO A 232 -8.41 4.17 16.43
N PHE A 233 -9.63 4.32 15.85
CA PHE A 233 -10.41 5.57 15.85
C PHE A 233 -9.71 6.74 15.12
N ASP A 234 -8.97 6.43 14.05
CA ASP A 234 -8.27 7.40 13.20
C ASP A 234 -7.30 8.33 13.96
N LEU A 235 -6.73 7.82 15.05
CA LEU A 235 -5.72 8.52 15.85
C LEU A 235 -4.32 8.48 15.23
N GLY A 236 -4.21 8.03 13.97
CA GLY A 236 -2.98 8.03 13.17
C GLY A 236 -1.96 6.97 13.56
N PRO A 237 -0.74 7.07 13.05
CA PRO A 237 0.30 6.09 13.30
C PRO A 237 0.84 6.15 14.73
N VAL A 238 1.32 4.99 15.20
CA VAL A 238 2.08 4.90 16.46
C VAL A 238 3.44 5.59 16.32
N TYR A 239 4.03 5.51 15.13
CA TYR A 239 5.32 6.09 14.84
C TYR A 239 5.36 6.57 13.39
N ASP A 240 5.67 7.82 13.18
CA ASP A 240 5.94 8.42 11.87
C ASP A 240 7.43 8.30 11.57
N ALA A 241 7.76 7.43 10.63
CA ALA A 241 9.14 7.14 10.26
C ALA A 241 9.81 8.33 9.56
N SER A 242 9.08 9.11 8.77
CA SER A 242 9.59 10.24 8.01
C SER A 242 10.11 11.38 8.90
N ARG A 243 9.44 11.58 10.06
CA ARG A 243 9.79 12.64 11.03
C ARG A 243 10.40 12.12 12.32
N ASN A 244 10.61 10.81 12.45
CA ASN A 244 11.09 10.16 13.66
C ASN A 244 10.27 10.57 14.90
N HIS A 245 8.93 10.50 14.79
CA HIS A 245 8.02 11.05 15.77
C HIS A 245 7.01 10.00 16.26
N TRP A 246 6.94 9.81 17.59
CA TRP A 246 6.00 8.90 18.25
C TRP A 246 4.64 9.57 18.49
N PHE A 247 3.57 8.90 18.12
CA PHE A 247 2.18 9.34 18.29
C PHE A 247 1.94 10.76 17.75
N PRO A 248 2.29 11.05 16.47
CA PRO A 248 2.33 12.41 15.93
C PRO A 248 0.96 13.11 16.03
N GLN A 249 -0.14 12.47 15.73
CA GLN A 249 -1.47 13.09 15.80
C GLN A 249 -1.98 13.34 17.23
N ILE A 250 -1.34 12.73 18.25
CA ILE A 250 -1.66 12.99 19.66
C ILE A 250 -0.75 14.09 20.22
N THR A 251 0.52 14.07 19.86
CA THR A 251 1.54 14.99 20.41
C THR A 251 1.67 16.29 19.64
N SER A 252 1.33 16.27 18.36
CA SER A 252 1.34 17.43 17.43
C SER A 252 0.08 17.41 16.55
N PRO A 253 -1.12 17.60 17.13
CA PRO A 253 -2.38 17.42 16.41
C PRO A 253 -2.61 18.44 15.27
N ASP A 254 -1.88 19.55 15.28
CA ASP A 254 -1.96 20.60 14.27
C ASP A 254 -1.07 20.30 13.04
N GLU A 255 -0.24 19.26 13.09
CA GLU A 255 0.62 18.85 12.00
C GLU A 255 -0.01 17.72 11.19
N THR A 256 -0.02 17.86 9.85
CA THR A 256 -0.48 16.79 8.97
C THR A 256 0.55 15.67 8.87
N VAL A 257 0.11 14.43 9.07
CA VAL A 257 0.92 13.23 8.87
C VAL A 257 0.60 12.65 7.50
N TYR A 258 1.58 12.66 6.61
CA TYR A 258 1.42 12.11 5.24
C TYR A 258 1.78 10.62 5.20
N ASP A 259 1.00 9.80 5.89
CA ASP A 259 1.23 8.36 6.02
C ASP A 259 0.39 7.53 5.03
N LYS A 260 -0.89 7.83 4.90
CA LYS A 260 -1.83 7.15 3.98
C LYS A 260 -3.13 7.92 3.80
N GLY A 261 -3.82 7.68 2.70
CA GLY A 261 -5.13 8.27 2.42
C GLY A 261 -5.06 9.44 1.46
N ILE A 262 -6.06 10.30 1.49
CA ILE A 262 -6.22 11.44 0.59
C ILE A 262 -5.79 12.71 1.30
N PHE A 263 -4.99 13.52 0.61
CA PHE A 263 -4.55 14.85 1.01
C PHE A 263 -4.87 15.82 -0.11
N GLU A 264 -5.77 16.76 0.16
CA GLU A 264 -6.24 17.74 -0.81
C GLU A 264 -5.25 18.91 -0.92
N TYR A 265 -5.05 19.40 -2.14
CA TYR A 265 -4.35 20.66 -2.42
C TYR A 265 -5.12 21.49 -3.44
N SER A 266 -4.71 22.74 -3.66
CA SER A 266 -5.37 23.61 -4.61
C SER A 266 -5.34 23.04 -6.02
N GLY A 267 -6.48 22.53 -6.49
CA GLY A 267 -6.66 21.99 -7.84
C GLY A 267 -6.43 20.51 -8.00
N GLY A 268 -6.20 19.74 -6.92
CA GLY A 268 -6.01 18.30 -7.01
C GLY A 268 -5.92 17.59 -5.68
N ASN A 269 -5.53 16.31 -5.75
CA ASN A 269 -5.43 15.43 -4.60
C ASN A 269 -4.14 14.61 -4.68
N MET A 270 -3.48 14.40 -3.55
CA MET A 270 -2.47 13.35 -3.38
C MET A 270 -3.09 12.18 -2.62
N PHE A 271 -2.92 10.98 -3.14
CA PHE A 271 -3.30 9.75 -2.46
C PHE A 271 -2.05 8.93 -2.15
N ILE A 272 -1.91 8.50 -0.90
CA ILE A 272 -0.82 7.63 -0.45
C ILE A 272 -1.41 6.27 -0.11
N THR A 273 -0.94 5.20 -0.77
CA THR A 273 -1.34 3.82 -0.44
C THR A 273 -0.52 3.24 0.68
N SER A 274 -1.14 2.37 1.48
CA SER A 274 -0.41 1.59 2.50
C SER A 274 0.38 0.41 1.90
N GLY A 275 0.27 0.16 0.60
CA GLY A 275 0.96 -0.93 -0.07
C GLY A 275 0.50 -2.33 0.32
N ILE A 276 1.14 -3.34 -0.28
CA ILE A 276 0.74 -4.76 -0.15
C ILE A 276 1.64 -5.51 0.84
N GLY A 277 2.94 -5.29 0.81
CA GLY A 277 3.92 -6.02 1.60
C GLY A 277 4.01 -5.58 3.06
N ALA A 278 4.84 -6.27 3.79
CA ALA A 278 5.15 -5.97 5.19
C ALA A 278 6.68 -6.05 5.39
N SER A 279 7.39 -5.14 4.74
CA SER A 279 8.84 -5.00 4.83
C SER A 279 9.20 -3.99 5.94
N PRO A 280 10.31 -4.19 6.68
CA PRO A 280 11.17 -5.37 6.69
C PRO A 280 10.62 -6.54 7.53
N VAL A 281 9.58 -6.33 8.32
CA VAL A 281 8.97 -7.34 9.21
C VAL A 281 7.44 -7.24 9.20
N PRO A 282 6.71 -8.36 9.37
CA PRO A 282 5.24 -8.37 9.34
C PRO A 282 4.67 -7.89 10.69
N ILE A 283 4.63 -6.57 10.88
CA ILE A 283 4.13 -5.93 12.10
C ILE A 283 2.94 -5.00 11.86
N ARG A 284 2.24 -5.14 10.72
CA ARG A 284 1.04 -4.34 10.46
C ARG A 284 -0.02 -4.57 11.53
N PHE A 285 -0.58 -3.48 12.03
CA PHE A 285 -1.72 -3.50 12.94
C PHE A 285 -2.68 -2.37 12.57
N ASN A 286 -3.96 -2.68 12.47
CA ASN A 286 -5.02 -1.78 12.00
C ASN A 286 -4.69 -1.09 10.66
N ASN A 287 -3.82 -1.71 9.87
CA ASN A 287 -3.28 -1.21 8.61
C ASN A 287 -2.97 -2.39 7.68
N ARG A 288 -4.00 -3.05 7.16
CA ARG A 288 -3.90 -4.26 6.34
C ARG A 288 -3.33 -3.96 4.95
N PRO A 289 -2.60 -4.92 4.36
CA PRO A 289 -2.27 -4.90 2.93
C PRO A 289 -3.46 -4.52 2.06
N GLU A 290 -3.25 -3.70 1.03
CA GLU A 290 -4.35 -3.22 0.20
C GLU A 290 -4.06 -3.20 -1.29
N VAL A 291 -5.13 -3.43 -2.08
CA VAL A 291 -5.26 -2.97 -3.45
C VAL A 291 -6.24 -1.80 -3.41
N VAL A 292 -5.87 -0.68 -3.98
CA VAL A 292 -6.75 0.50 -4.05
C VAL A 292 -7.51 0.48 -5.37
N ILE A 293 -8.80 0.74 -5.31
CA ILE A 293 -9.65 0.97 -6.49
C ILE A 293 -10.22 2.38 -6.35
N MET A 294 -9.81 3.22 -7.27
CA MET A 294 -10.18 4.63 -7.30
C MET A 294 -11.12 4.88 -8.47
N ASP A 295 -12.29 5.39 -8.17
CA ASP A 295 -13.27 5.83 -9.16
C ASP A 295 -13.24 7.37 -9.22
N VAL A 296 -12.99 7.92 -10.42
CA VAL A 296 -13.06 9.38 -10.66
C VAL A 296 -14.23 9.64 -11.59
N GLU A 297 -15.24 10.32 -11.08
CA GLU A 297 -16.50 10.61 -11.76
C GLU A 297 -16.48 12.01 -12.38
N PRO A 298 -17.14 12.25 -13.51
CA PRO A 298 -17.44 13.59 -13.97
C PRO A 298 -18.23 14.39 -12.91
N LYS A 299 -17.96 15.70 -12.78
CA LYS A 299 -18.79 16.59 -11.96
C LYS A 299 -20.10 16.93 -12.63
#